data_9b1fc667cdf0e0c9308ba04a3f35c118
#
_entry.id   9b1fc667cdf0e0c9308ba04a3f35c118
#
_cell.length_a   1.000
_cell.length_b   1.000
_cell.length_c   1.000
_cell.angle_alpha   90.00
_cell.angle_beta   90.00
_cell.angle_gamma   90.00
#
_symmetry.space_group_name_H-M   'P 1'
#
loop_
_entity.id
_entity.type
_entity.pdbx_description
1 polymer ?
#
loop_
_entity_poly.entity_id
_entity_poly.type
_entity_poly.pdbx_seq_one_letter_code
_entity_poly.pdbx_strand_id
1 'polypeptide(L)'
;GVHRLYEMLANGELKVPAINVNDAVTKSKNDNKYGCRHSLNDAIKRGLDHLLAGKRALVIGYGDVGKGSAQSLRQEGMIVRVTECDPICAMQACMDGFEVVSTFTDGIDDGSDGCINTDLLGTTDILVTATGNYNVCTAAMLRALKSGAVVCNIGHFDNEIDTAYMRDAWHWEEIKPQVHKI
;
A
#
# COMPACT_ATOMS: atom_id res chain seq x y z
N GLY A 1 8.88 -7.87 11.84
CA GLY A 1 8.83 -8.89 12.90
C GLY A 1 10.02 -9.82 12.85
N VAL A 2 10.27 -10.54 11.73
CA VAL A 2 11.33 -11.55 11.63
C VAL A 2 12.72 -10.96 11.87
N HIS A 3 13.07 -9.84 11.26
CA HIS A 3 14.36 -9.18 11.48
C HIS A 3 14.59 -8.84 12.97
N ARG A 4 13.57 -8.35 13.65
CA ARG A 4 13.66 -8.06 15.08
C ARG A 4 13.95 -9.33 15.91
N LEU A 5 13.35 -10.45 15.55
CA LEU A 5 13.62 -11.73 16.22
C LEU A 5 15.06 -12.21 15.97
N TYR A 6 15.60 -12.01 14.77
CA TYR A 6 17.00 -12.31 14.49
C TYR A 6 17.96 -11.41 15.27
N GLU A 7 17.66 -10.12 15.42
CA GLU A 7 18.43 -9.22 16.29
C GLU A 7 18.41 -9.68 17.74
N MET A 8 17.24 -10.02 18.27
CA MET A 8 17.10 -10.54 19.65
C MET A 8 17.86 -11.87 19.83
N LEU A 9 17.87 -12.73 18.80
CA LEU A 9 18.65 -13.97 18.84
C LEU A 9 20.15 -13.68 18.89
N ALA A 10 20.62 -12.78 18.04
CA ALA A 10 22.04 -12.40 17.99
C ALA A 10 22.51 -11.77 19.31
N ASN A 11 21.64 -11.01 19.97
CA ASN A 11 21.91 -10.36 21.26
C ASN A 11 21.69 -11.32 22.48
N GLY A 12 21.28 -12.57 22.27
CA GLY A 12 20.97 -13.51 23.34
C GLY A 12 19.70 -13.16 24.14
N GLU A 13 18.86 -12.28 23.63
CA GLU A 13 17.61 -11.84 24.27
C GLU A 13 16.44 -12.77 23.99
N LEU A 14 16.48 -13.51 22.87
CA LEU A 14 15.42 -14.47 22.49
C LEU A 14 15.53 -15.73 23.36
N LYS A 15 14.61 -15.88 24.30
CA LYS A 15 14.61 -16.94 25.31
C LYS A 15 13.69 -18.14 24.95
N VAL A 16 12.91 -18.02 23.88
CA VAL A 16 11.95 -19.03 23.45
C VAL A 16 12.07 -19.26 21.95
N PRO A 17 11.71 -20.47 21.44
CA PRO A 17 11.60 -20.69 20.02
C PRO A 17 10.58 -19.77 19.39
N ALA A 18 10.91 -19.19 18.22
CA ALA A 18 9.99 -18.36 17.42
C ALA A 18 9.79 -19.03 16.06
N ILE A 19 8.54 -19.27 15.68
CA ILE A 19 8.17 -19.93 14.43
C ILE A 19 7.37 -18.96 13.58
N ASN A 20 7.86 -18.65 12.37
CA ASN A 20 7.16 -17.80 11.41
C ASN A 20 6.07 -18.61 10.69
N VAL A 21 4.83 -18.46 11.13
CA VAL A 21 3.67 -19.12 10.53
C VAL A 21 3.13 -18.30 9.34
N ASN A 22 3.37 -16.98 9.30
CA ASN A 22 2.88 -16.14 8.21
C ASN A 22 3.42 -16.59 6.85
N ASP A 23 4.69 -17.03 6.79
CA ASP A 23 5.33 -17.43 5.53
C ASP A 23 5.06 -18.91 5.16
N ALA A 24 4.25 -19.62 5.95
CA ALA A 24 3.75 -20.91 5.52
C ALA A 24 2.94 -20.75 4.22
N VAL A 25 3.18 -21.65 3.24
CA VAL A 25 2.52 -21.57 1.91
C VAL A 25 1.00 -21.56 2.04
N THR A 26 0.46 -22.35 2.95
CA THR A 26 -0.99 -22.40 3.20
C THR A 26 -1.55 -21.14 3.87
N LYS A 27 -0.70 -20.26 4.43
CA LYS A 27 -1.13 -18.97 5.00
C LYS A 27 -0.88 -17.83 4.01
N SER A 28 0.36 -17.51 3.66
CA SER A 28 0.67 -16.31 2.87
C SER A 28 0.12 -16.35 1.45
N LYS A 29 0.14 -17.50 0.80
CA LYS A 29 -0.40 -17.64 -0.57
C LYS A 29 -1.93 -17.71 -0.63
N ASN A 30 -2.59 -17.87 0.51
CA ASN A 30 -4.05 -17.88 0.61
C ASN A 30 -4.57 -16.62 1.30
N ASP A 31 -4.37 -16.47 2.59
CA ASP A 31 -4.92 -15.36 3.37
C ASP A 31 -4.43 -13.99 2.89
N ASN A 32 -3.13 -13.82 2.71
CA ASN A 32 -2.57 -12.53 2.27
C ASN A 32 -3.06 -12.13 0.87
N LYS A 33 -3.27 -13.09 -0.03
CA LYS A 33 -3.75 -12.83 -1.38
C LYS A 33 -5.26 -12.73 -1.46
N TYR A 34 -5.97 -13.76 -1.02
CA TYR A 34 -7.42 -13.86 -1.22
C TYR A 34 -8.21 -13.13 -0.12
N GLY A 35 -7.74 -13.13 1.12
CA GLY A 35 -8.35 -12.38 2.20
C GLY A 35 -8.33 -10.87 1.93
N CYS A 36 -7.17 -10.33 1.57
CA CYS A 36 -7.03 -8.92 1.21
C CYS A 36 -7.78 -8.55 -0.07
N ARG A 37 -7.89 -9.47 -1.04
CA ARG A 37 -8.67 -9.30 -2.26
C ARG A 37 -10.14 -8.99 -1.98
N HIS A 38 -10.72 -9.62 -0.97
CA HIS A 38 -12.11 -9.39 -0.61
C HIS A 38 -12.28 -8.23 0.37
N SER A 39 -11.42 -8.15 1.38
CA SER A 39 -11.57 -7.17 2.46
C SER A 39 -11.30 -5.72 2.03
N LEU A 40 -10.38 -5.49 1.08
CA LEU A 40 -10.05 -4.14 0.62
C LEU A 40 -11.27 -3.42 0.01
N ASN A 41 -11.92 -4.04 -0.96
CA ASN A 41 -13.08 -3.44 -1.62
C ASN A 41 -14.25 -3.24 -0.68
N ASP A 42 -14.49 -4.21 0.20
CA ASP A 42 -15.54 -4.12 1.21
C ASP A 42 -15.28 -2.94 2.15
N ALA A 43 -14.04 -2.79 2.63
CA ALA A 43 -13.66 -1.69 3.51
C ALA A 43 -13.79 -0.32 2.83
N ILE A 44 -13.32 -0.18 1.58
CA ILE A 44 -13.41 1.08 0.83
C ILE A 44 -14.89 1.45 0.61
N LYS A 45 -15.71 0.51 0.16
CA LYS A 45 -17.14 0.75 -0.11
C LYS A 45 -17.90 1.13 1.16
N ARG A 46 -17.68 0.43 2.28
CA ARG A 46 -18.32 0.74 3.57
C ARG A 46 -17.81 2.03 4.18
N GLY A 47 -16.53 2.34 3.99
CA GLY A 47 -15.92 3.55 4.53
C GLY A 47 -16.39 4.81 3.83
N LEU A 48 -16.47 4.79 2.51
CA LEU A 48 -16.55 5.99 1.69
C LEU A 48 -17.88 6.18 0.95
N ASP A 49 -18.69 5.14 0.82
CA ASP A 49 -19.92 5.16 0.00
C ASP A 49 -19.67 5.62 -1.46
N HIS A 50 -18.51 5.24 -2.03
CA HIS A 50 -18.05 5.69 -3.34
C HIS A 50 -18.13 4.59 -4.38
N LEU A 51 -18.53 4.99 -5.61
CA LEU A 51 -18.39 4.14 -6.79
C LEU A 51 -16.92 4.03 -7.19
N LEU A 52 -16.43 2.80 -7.37
CA LEU A 52 -15.03 2.52 -7.72
C LEU A 52 -14.80 2.49 -9.23
N ALA A 53 -15.80 2.04 -10.00
CA ALA A 53 -15.67 1.88 -11.45
C ALA A 53 -15.25 3.18 -12.16
N GLY A 54 -14.28 3.08 -13.05
CA GLY A 54 -13.73 4.19 -13.82
C GLY A 54 -12.70 5.05 -13.09
N LYS A 55 -12.49 4.85 -11.77
CA LYS A 55 -11.47 5.55 -11.00
C LYS A 55 -10.09 4.95 -11.19
N ARG A 56 -9.05 5.75 -10.96
CA ARG A 56 -7.64 5.36 -11.04
C ARG A 56 -7.11 4.98 -9.68
N ALA A 57 -6.62 3.75 -9.55
CA ALA A 57 -5.96 3.26 -8.35
C ALA A 57 -4.46 3.12 -8.57
N LEU A 58 -3.68 3.47 -7.56
CA LEU A 58 -2.26 3.17 -7.45
C LEU A 58 -2.05 2.23 -6.27
N VAL A 59 -1.53 1.04 -6.54
CA VAL A 59 -1.18 0.05 -5.51
C VAL A 59 0.33 0.07 -5.32
N ILE A 60 0.78 0.40 -4.11
CA ILE A 60 2.19 0.39 -3.72
C ILE A 60 2.52 -0.98 -3.13
N GLY A 61 3.30 -1.77 -3.87
CA GLY A 61 3.65 -3.14 -3.54
C GLY A 61 2.86 -4.19 -4.33
N TYR A 62 3.56 -5.22 -4.84
CA TYR A 62 2.97 -6.33 -5.60
C TYR A 62 3.38 -7.71 -5.05
N GLY A 63 3.58 -7.78 -3.72
CA GLY A 63 3.64 -9.04 -2.98
C GLY A 63 2.27 -9.75 -2.94
N ASP A 64 2.09 -10.72 -2.07
CA ASP A 64 0.82 -11.48 -2.01
C ASP A 64 -0.39 -10.57 -1.72
N VAL A 65 -0.25 -9.61 -0.80
CA VAL A 65 -1.29 -8.62 -0.48
C VAL A 65 -1.58 -7.71 -1.68
N GLY A 66 -0.54 -7.16 -2.30
CA GLY A 66 -0.67 -6.27 -3.45
C GLY A 66 -1.31 -6.94 -4.66
N LYS A 67 -0.95 -8.22 -4.95
CA LYS A 67 -1.56 -9.02 -6.01
C LYS A 67 -3.07 -9.15 -5.83
N GLY A 68 -3.50 -9.52 -4.62
CA GLY A 68 -4.93 -9.63 -4.30
C GLY A 68 -5.64 -8.29 -4.43
N SER A 69 -5.04 -7.23 -3.87
CA SER A 69 -5.57 -5.87 -3.89
C SER A 69 -5.74 -5.33 -5.30
N ALA A 70 -4.69 -5.40 -6.13
CA ALA A 70 -4.73 -4.92 -7.50
C ALA A 70 -5.77 -5.65 -8.36
N GLN A 71 -5.84 -6.98 -8.23
CA GLN A 71 -6.85 -7.80 -8.93
C GLN A 71 -8.27 -7.43 -8.51
N SER A 72 -8.49 -7.22 -7.22
CA SER A 72 -9.79 -6.85 -6.67
C SER A 72 -10.27 -5.50 -7.20
N LEU A 73 -9.41 -4.48 -7.16
CA LEU A 73 -9.74 -3.15 -7.67
C LEU A 73 -10.02 -3.16 -9.18
N ARG A 74 -9.25 -3.94 -9.96
CA ARG A 74 -9.50 -4.12 -11.39
C ARG A 74 -10.85 -4.78 -11.67
N GLN A 75 -11.25 -5.76 -10.86
CA GLN A 75 -12.56 -6.42 -10.98
C GLN A 75 -13.74 -5.48 -10.69
N GLU A 76 -13.52 -4.44 -9.89
CA GLU A 76 -14.49 -3.36 -9.68
C GLU A 76 -14.54 -2.34 -10.82
N GLY A 77 -13.79 -2.57 -11.89
CA GLY A 77 -13.77 -1.68 -13.08
C GLY A 77 -12.84 -0.47 -12.91
N MET A 78 -11.90 -0.51 -11.97
CA MET A 78 -10.89 0.54 -11.81
C MET A 78 -9.75 0.40 -12.83
N ILE A 79 -9.11 1.51 -13.15
CA ILE A 79 -7.85 1.58 -13.89
C ILE A 79 -6.73 1.47 -12.85
N VAL A 80 -6.09 0.31 -12.76
CA VAL A 80 -5.12 0.00 -11.71
C VAL A 80 -3.70 0.08 -12.24
N ARG A 81 -2.86 0.85 -11.56
CA ARG A 81 -1.41 0.92 -11.72
C ARG A 81 -0.74 0.36 -10.48
N VAL A 82 0.46 -0.16 -10.66
CA VAL A 82 1.25 -0.77 -9.59
C VAL A 82 2.62 -0.13 -9.55
N THR A 83 3.13 0.14 -8.37
CA THR A 83 4.55 0.44 -8.15
C THR A 83 5.19 -0.64 -7.28
N GLU A 84 6.37 -1.10 -7.67
CA GLU A 84 7.08 -2.19 -7.01
C GLU A 84 8.59 -2.04 -7.19
N CYS A 85 9.33 -2.28 -6.13
CA CYS A 85 10.80 -2.20 -6.15
C CYS A 85 11.48 -3.56 -6.45
N ASP A 86 10.81 -4.68 -6.13
CA ASP A 86 11.30 -6.03 -6.47
C ASP A 86 11.06 -6.28 -7.96
N PRO A 87 12.11 -6.48 -8.77
CA PRO A 87 11.97 -6.67 -10.20
C PRO A 87 11.20 -7.94 -10.57
N ILE A 88 11.21 -8.97 -9.73
CA ILE A 88 10.45 -10.20 -9.95
C ILE A 88 8.96 -9.92 -9.77
N CYS A 89 8.59 -9.24 -8.69
CA CYS A 89 7.19 -8.86 -8.44
C CYS A 89 6.70 -7.84 -9.48
N ALA A 90 7.53 -6.89 -9.88
CA ALA A 90 7.22 -5.94 -10.94
C ALA A 90 6.95 -6.63 -12.29
N MET A 91 7.81 -7.59 -12.67
CA MET A 91 7.60 -8.40 -13.87
C MET A 91 6.30 -9.21 -13.78
N GLN A 92 5.99 -9.79 -12.62
CA GLN A 92 4.72 -10.50 -12.42
C GLN A 92 3.51 -9.58 -12.59
N ALA A 93 3.60 -8.33 -12.10
CA ALA A 93 2.53 -7.35 -12.31
C ALA A 93 2.31 -7.05 -13.79
N CYS A 94 3.39 -6.90 -14.58
CA CYS A 94 3.30 -6.74 -16.03
C CYS A 94 2.64 -7.96 -16.70
N MET A 95 3.04 -9.17 -16.32
CA MET A 95 2.47 -10.41 -16.87
C MET A 95 0.99 -10.59 -16.49
N ASP A 96 0.58 -10.08 -15.34
CA ASP A 96 -0.83 -10.04 -14.91
C ASP A 96 -1.63 -8.91 -15.60
N GLY A 97 -1.00 -8.12 -16.47
CA GLY A 97 -1.62 -7.07 -17.28
C GLY A 97 -1.84 -5.76 -16.53
N PHE A 98 -1.01 -5.44 -15.54
CA PHE A 98 -0.98 -4.13 -14.90
C PHE A 98 0.10 -3.24 -15.49
N GLU A 99 -0.16 -1.94 -15.54
CA GLU A 99 0.85 -0.93 -15.81
C GLU A 99 1.72 -0.76 -14.57
N VAL A 100 3.01 -1.07 -14.68
CA VAL A 100 3.98 -0.83 -13.61
C VAL A 100 4.59 0.55 -13.82
N VAL A 101 4.49 1.38 -12.78
CA VAL A 101 4.89 2.79 -12.81
C VAL A 101 5.80 3.10 -11.64
N SER A 102 6.57 4.18 -11.76
CA SER A 102 7.32 4.71 -10.62
C SER A 102 6.60 5.91 -10.00
N THR A 103 6.59 5.96 -8.67
CA THR A 103 6.18 7.14 -7.90
C THR A 103 7.23 8.26 -7.93
N PHE A 104 8.37 7.98 -8.52
CA PHE A 104 9.47 8.92 -8.71
C PHE A 104 9.64 9.26 -10.18
N THR A 105 9.98 10.52 -10.46
CA THR A 105 10.35 10.98 -11.79
C THR A 105 11.59 10.21 -12.25
N ASP A 106 11.59 9.75 -13.49
CA ASP A 106 12.68 8.94 -14.07
C ASP A 106 12.99 7.65 -13.28
N GLY A 107 12.11 7.23 -12.37
CA GLY A 107 12.29 6.02 -11.57
C GLY A 107 13.35 6.11 -10.48
N ILE A 108 13.82 7.30 -10.16
CA ILE A 108 14.93 7.53 -9.22
C ILE A 108 14.40 8.24 -7.97
N ASP A 109 14.61 7.60 -6.82
CA ASP A 109 14.44 8.22 -5.51
C ASP A 109 15.79 8.84 -5.11
N ASP A 110 15.89 10.16 -5.22
CA ASP A 110 17.08 10.92 -4.80
C ASP A 110 16.92 11.52 -3.38
N GLY A 111 15.82 11.17 -2.71
CA GLY A 111 15.49 11.66 -1.37
C GLY A 111 14.95 13.08 -1.34
N SER A 112 14.78 13.74 -2.47
CA SER A 112 14.23 15.10 -2.55
C SER A 112 12.71 15.06 -2.85
N ASP A 113 11.99 16.09 -2.40
CA ASP A 113 10.59 16.28 -2.77
C ASP A 113 10.40 16.50 -4.28
N GLY A 114 11.45 16.96 -4.97
CA GLY A 114 11.43 17.23 -6.41
C GLY A 114 11.44 15.99 -7.30
N CYS A 115 11.83 14.83 -6.77
CA CYS A 115 11.84 13.57 -7.53
C CYS A 115 10.45 12.90 -7.64
N ILE A 116 9.42 13.41 -6.95
CA ILE A 116 8.10 12.81 -6.93
C ILE A 116 7.39 12.98 -8.28
N ASN A 117 6.80 11.89 -8.79
CA ASN A 117 5.98 11.88 -9.99
C ASN A 117 4.59 12.49 -9.72
N THR A 118 4.53 13.82 -9.80
CA THR A 118 3.30 14.59 -9.52
C THR A 118 2.19 14.33 -10.52
N ASP A 119 2.50 14.01 -11.77
CA ASP A 119 1.51 13.71 -12.80
C ASP A 119 0.77 12.38 -12.49
N LEU A 120 1.52 11.38 -12.06
CA LEU A 120 0.94 10.11 -11.62
C LEU A 120 0.03 10.32 -10.41
N LEU A 121 0.56 10.96 -9.36
CA LEU A 121 -0.14 11.13 -8.09
C LEU A 121 -1.32 12.10 -8.22
N GLY A 122 -1.17 13.18 -8.95
CA GLY A 122 -2.24 14.15 -9.20
C GLY A 122 -3.43 13.60 -9.99
N THR A 123 -3.27 12.45 -10.64
CA THR A 123 -4.38 11.75 -11.33
C THR A 123 -4.91 10.54 -10.58
N THR A 124 -4.32 10.17 -9.45
CA THR A 124 -4.71 9.01 -8.64
C THR A 124 -5.94 9.34 -7.78
N ASP A 125 -6.98 8.51 -7.89
CA ASP A 125 -8.19 8.61 -7.06
C ASP A 125 -8.04 7.84 -5.74
N ILE A 126 -7.41 6.66 -5.80
CA ILE A 126 -7.24 5.78 -4.64
C ILE A 126 -5.79 5.30 -4.62
N LEU A 127 -5.09 5.55 -3.53
CA LEU A 127 -3.75 5.05 -3.25
C LEU A 127 -3.85 3.98 -2.16
N VAL A 128 -3.29 2.80 -2.43
CA VAL A 128 -3.30 1.66 -1.50
C VAL A 128 -1.87 1.23 -1.23
N THR A 129 -1.46 1.21 0.05
CA THR A 129 -0.16 0.65 0.45
C THR A 129 -0.32 -0.80 0.89
N ALA A 130 0.55 -1.67 0.39
CA ALA A 130 0.46 -3.13 0.54
C ALA A 130 1.84 -3.80 0.67
N THR A 131 2.82 -3.11 1.24
CA THR A 131 4.22 -3.56 1.28
C THR A 131 4.64 -4.21 2.59
N GLY A 132 3.99 -3.86 3.71
CA GLY A 132 4.45 -4.22 5.05
C GLY A 132 5.76 -3.54 5.45
N ASN A 133 6.21 -2.53 4.70
CA ASN A 133 7.44 -1.77 4.93
C ASN A 133 7.14 -0.44 5.64
N TYR A 134 8.14 0.38 5.84
CA TYR A 134 8.03 1.65 6.54
C TYR A 134 8.07 2.83 5.56
N ASN A 135 7.17 3.82 5.75
CA ASN A 135 7.16 5.12 5.07
C ASN A 135 7.26 5.03 3.53
N VAL A 136 6.52 4.11 2.93
CA VAL A 136 6.49 3.94 1.47
C VAL A 136 5.60 4.96 0.76
N CYS A 137 4.68 5.59 1.50
CA CYS A 137 3.90 6.74 1.07
C CYS A 137 4.31 7.96 1.89
N THR A 138 5.25 8.71 1.35
CA THR A 138 5.90 9.84 2.02
C THR A 138 5.03 11.10 2.07
N ALA A 139 5.41 12.06 2.92
CA ALA A 139 4.77 13.39 2.98
C ALA A 139 4.74 14.08 1.60
N ALA A 140 5.80 13.97 0.80
CA ALA A 140 5.86 14.55 -0.53
C ALA A 140 4.85 13.92 -1.48
N MET A 141 4.69 12.60 -1.44
CA MET A 141 3.67 11.88 -2.20
C MET A 141 2.25 12.28 -1.80
N LEU A 142 2.00 12.39 -0.48
CA LEU A 142 0.69 12.82 0.04
C LEU A 142 0.31 14.23 -0.44
N ARG A 143 1.28 15.16 -0.46
CA ARG A 143 1.05 16.52 -0.98
C ARG A 143 0.78 16.56 -2.49
N ALA A 144 1.31 15.60 -3.24
CA ALA A 144 1.13 15.50 -4.69
C ALA A 144 -0.20 14.89 -5.11
N LEU A 145 -0.94 14.26 -4.17
CA LEU A 145 -2.26 13.72 -4.46
C LEU A 145 -3.26 14.84 -4.73
N LYS A 146 -4.21 14.57 -5.61
CA LYS A 146 -5.31 15.52 -5.85
C LYS A 146 -6.27 15.60 -4.66
N SER A 147 -6.99 16.71 -4.58
CA SER A 147 -8.08 16.85 -3.61
C SER A 147 -9.15 15.77 -3.80
N GLY A 148 -9.60 15.17 -2.71
CA GLY A 148 -10.56 14.08 -2.71
C GLY A 148 -9.95 12.71 -3.04
N ALA A 149 -8.63 12.60 -3.13
CA ALA A 149 -7.97 11.30 -3.22
C ALA A 149 -8.15 10.52 -1.91
N VAL A 150 -8.31 9.20 -2.05
CA VAL A 150 -8.41 8.27 -0.92
C VAL A 150 -7.07 7.61 -0.71
N VAL A 151 -6.58 7.61 0.53
CA VAL A 151 -5.38 6.88 0.92
C VAL A 151 -5.77 5.79 1.91
N CYS A 152 -5.40 4.56 1.63
CA CYS A 152 -5.67 3.44 2.52
C CYS A 152 -4.48 2.49 2.60
N ASN A 153 -4.29 1.93 3.80
CA ASN A 153 -3.32 0.89 4.06
C ASN A 153 -4.03 -0.44 4.25
N ILE A 154 -3.60 -1.46 3.53
CA ILE A 154 -4.06 -2.84 3.75
C ILE A 154 -2.98 -3.69 4.42
N GLY A 155 -1.78 -3.17 4.61
CA GLY A 155 -0.74 -3.79 5.43
C GLY A 155 -1.14 -3.88 6.89
N HIS A 156 -0.37 -4.64 7.66
CA HIS A 156 -0.69 -4.86 9.09
C HIS A 156 -0.46 -3.61 9.96
N PHE A 157 0.53 -2.78 9.61
CA PHE A 157 0.89 -1.57 10.36
C PHE A 157 0.59 -0.32 9.54
N ASP A 158 0.15 0.74 10.20
CA ASP A 158 -0.16 2.04 9.60
C ASP A 158 1.09 2.87 9.24
N ASN A 159 2.28 2.40 9.63
CA ASN A 159 3.55 3.07 9.39
C ASN A 159 4.05 3.00 7.93
N GLU A 160 3.29 2.42 7.03
CA GLU A 160 3.54 2.50 5.58
C GLU A 160 3.26 3.90 5.04
N ILE A 161 2.36 4.63 5.68
CA ILE A 161 1.96 6.00 5.32
C ILE A 161 2.52 6.95 6.38
N ASP A 162 3.02 8.12 5.95
CA ASP A 162 3.50 9.15 6.89
C ASP A 162 2.33 9.85 7.61
N THR A 163 1.69 9.09 8.49
CA THR A 163 0.56 9.57 9.29
C THR A 163 0.98 10.61 10.32
N ALA A 164 2.26 10.61 10.73
CA ALA A 164 2.79 11.62 11.64
C ALA A 164 2.77 13.01 11.00
N TYR A 165 3.27 13.10 9.75
CA TYR A 165 3.19 14.33 8.97
C TYR A 165 1.73 14.78 8.77
N MET A 166 0.84 13.87 8.39
CA MET A 166 -0.56 14.19 8.15
C MET A 166 -1.24 14.77 9.40
N ARG A 167 -0.96 14.22 10.58
CA ARG A 167 -1.53 14.71 11.85
C ARG A 167 -1.01 16.08 12.25
N ASP A 168 0.25 16.37 11.93
CA ASP A 168 0.88 17.65 12.23
C ASP A 168 0.47 18.75 11.23
N ALA A 169 0.37 18.40 9.95
CA ALA A 169 0.16 19.36 8.87
C ALA A 169 -1.31 19.64 8.55
N TRP A 170 -2.22 18.70 8.82
CA TRP A 170 -3.61 18.79 8.36
C TRP A 170 -4.62 18.55 9.48
N HIS A 171 -5.79 19.17 9.35
CA HIS A 171 -6.90 18.95 10.28
C HIS A 171 -7.56 17.59 10.03
N TRP A 172 -7.66 16.77 11.09
CA TRP A 172 -8.28 15.46 11.05
C TRP A 172 -9.68 15.48 11.63
N GLU A 173 -10.63 15.06 10.85
CA GLU A 173 -12.02 14.86 11.27
C GLU A 173 -12.39 13.37 11.12
N GLU A 174 -12.72 12.68 12.21
CA GLU A 174 -13.19 11.32 12.17
C GLU A 174 -14.64 11.29 11.69
N ILE A 175 -14.86 10.72 10.50
CA ILE A 175 -16.20 10.60 9.88
C ILE A 175 -16.88 9.30 10.28
N LYS A 176 -16.11 8.21 10.33
CA LYS A 176 -16.50 6.87 10.81
C LYS A 176 -15.29 6.26 11.53
N PRO A 177 -15.45 5.22 12.36
CA PRO A 177 -14.31 4.53 12.95
C PRO A 177 -13.25 4.18 11.90
N GLN A 178 -12.04 4.68 12.10
CA GLN A 178 -10.88 4.51 11.22
C GLN A 178 -11.00 5.17 9.83
N VAL A 179 -11.99 6.01 9.61
CA VAL A 179 -12.15 6.81 8.39
C VAL A 179 -12.07 8.28 8.74
N HIS A 180 -11.05 8.95 8.25
CA HIS A 180 -10.79 10.35 8.53
C HIS A 180 -10.82 11.16 7.24
N LYS A 181 -11.36 12.37 7.35
CA LYS A 181 -11.23 13.43 6.35
C LYS A 181 -10.11 14.34 6.81
N ILE A 182 -9.26 14.69 5.89
CA ILE A 182 -8.08 15.55 6.09
C ILE A 182 -7.96 16.56 4.97
#